data_624637b2dabc9a6479d9664eb19f4610
#
_entry.id   624637b2dabc9a6479d9664eb19f4610
#
_cell.length_a   1.000
_cell.length_b   1.000
_cell.length_c   1.000
_cell.angle_alpha   90.00
_cell.angle_beta   90.00
_cell.angle_gamma   90.00
#
_symmetry.space_group_name_H-M   'P 1'
#
loop_
_entity.id
_entity.type
_entity.pdbx_description
1 polymer ?
#
loop_
_entity_poly.entity_id
_entity_poly.type
_entity_poly.pdbx_seq_one_letter_code
_entity_poly.pdbx_strand_id
1 'polypeptide(L)'
;MADNRIYNFSAGPSMLPVPVLERCAADMLNYQGSGMSVMEMSHRSKVYDGIIKETEATLRRVLSIPDNYKVLFLQGGATTQFAAIPMNLLKTGKADYALTGSFASKAYKEAQKFGDMHAAFSSKETNFDHVPTQDELDIRPDADYFYICANNTIYGTKYNYVPETGD
;
A
#
# COMPACT_ATOMS: atom_id res chain seq x y z
N MET A 1 28.84 8.17 15.57
CA MET A 1 28.17 9.48 15.73
C MET A 1 26.67 9.37 15.43
N ALA A 2 25.97 8.57 16.23
CA ALA A 2 24.50 8.44 16.09
C ALA A 2 23.76 9.16 17.25
N ASP A 3 24.47 9.88 18.08
CA ASP A 3 24.02 10.25 19.43
C ASP A 3 23.01 11.42 19.51
N ASN A 4 22.68 12.05 18.38
CA ASN A 4 21.71 13.16 18.34
C ASN A 4 20.48 12.90 17.46
N ARG A 5 20.19 11.65 17.11
CA ARG A 5 18.98 11.33 16.34
C ARG A 5 17.77 11.21 17.27
N ILE A 6 16.71 11.93 16.94
CA ILE A 6 15.43 11.78 17.64
C ILE A 6 14.76 10.46 17.27
N TYR A 7 13.98 9.92 18.20
CA TYR A 7 13.08 8.78 17.91
C TYR A 7 11.83 9.30 17.20
N ASN A 8 11.80 9.13 15.89
CA ASN A 8 10.67 9.55 15.06
C ASN A 8 9.72 8.38 14.81
N PHE A 9 8.51 8.46 15.36
CA PHE A 9 7.43 7.48 15.21
C PHE A 9 6.29 7.99 14.34
N SER A 10 6.54 8.95 13.45
CA SER A 10 5.52 9.44 12.53
C SER A 10 4.98 8.29 11.68
N ALA A 11 3.67 8.26 11.45
CA ALA A 11 3.02 7.23 10.65
C ALA A 11 3.42 7.35 9.16
N GLY A 12 4.24 6.43 8.69
CA GLY A 12 4.84 6.42 7.37
C GLY A 12 6.28 6.94 7.36
N PRO A 13 6.55 8.26 7.46
CA PRO A 13 7.92 8.80 7.40
C PRO A 13 8.64 8.67 8.75
N SER A 14 8.76 7.45 9.27
CA SER A 14 9.38 7.15 10.54
C SER A 14 10.91 7.03 10.42
N MET A 15 11.56 6.78 11.56
CA MET A 15 13.00 6.60 11.65
C MET A 15 13.47 5.41 10.80
N LEU A 16 14.52 5.61 10.02
CA LEU A 16 15.20 4.55 9.29
C LEU A 16 16.44 4.04 10.08
N PRO A 17 16.83 2.77 9.92
CA PRO A 17 18.06 2.25 10.50
C PRO A 17 19.30 3.01 10.00
N VAL A 18 20.24 3.31 10.91
CA VAL A 18 21.47 4.03 10.57
C VAL A 18 22.25 3.39 9.44
N PRO A 19 22.49 2.05 9.43
CA PRO A 19 23.23 1.42 8.35
C PRO A 19 22.60 1.58 6.96
N VAL A 20 21.26 1.69 6.88
CA VAL A 20 20.55 1.96 5.63
C VAL A 20 20.86 3.36 5.12
N LEU A 21 20.81 4.36 6.03
CA LEU A 21 21.11 5.76 5.68
C LEU A 21 22.58 5.96 5.27
N GLU A 22 23.50 5.31 5.97
CA GLU A 22 24.93 5.33 5.64
C GLU A 22 25.19 4.71 4.27
N ARG A 23 24.53 3.60 3.95
CA ARG A 23 24.61 2.97 2.63
C ARG A 23 24.03 3.87 1.55
N CYS A 24 22.88 4.49 1.76
CA CYS A 24 22.29 5.44 0.82
C CYS A 24 23.22 6.64 0.58
N ALA A 25 23.85 7.16 1.64
CA ALA A 25 24.78 8.28 1.54
C ALA A 25 26.06 7.90 0.76
N ALA A 26 26.59 6.70 0.99
CA ALA A 26 27.78 6.21 0.29
C ALA A 26 27.54 6.02 -1.22
N ASP A 27 26.37 5.54 -1.59
CA ASP A 27 25.99 5.27 -2.98
C ASP A 27 25.37 6.51 -3.69
N MET A 28 25.19 7.64 -2.99
CA MET A 28 24.42 8.80 -3.50
C MET A 28 25.05 9.45 -4.72
N LEU A 29 26.36 9.58 -4.79
CA LEU A 29 27.04 10.24 -5.91
C LEU A 29 27.53 9.27 -6.96
N ASN A 30 27.81 8.03 -6.58
CA ASN A 30 28.40 7.04 -7.46
C ASN A 30 28.00 5.63 -7.04
N TYR A 31 26.86 5.17 -7.51
CA TYR A 31 26.36 3.83 -7.17
C TYR A 31 27.31 2.76 -7.68
N GLN A 32 27.99 2.08 -6.75
CA GLN A 32 28.88 0.93 -7.01
C GLN A 32 29.88 1.14 -8.18
N GLY A 33 30.40 2.35 -8.33
CA GLY A 33 31.37 2.66 -9.37
C GLY A 33 30.78 2.91 -10.76
N SER A 34 29.46 3.01 -10.88
CA SER A 34 28.77 3.29 -12.16
C SER A 34 29.03 4.70 -12.73
N GLY A 35 29.59 5.61 -11.91
CA GLY A 35 29.84 6.99 -12.27
C GLY A 35 28.62 7.91 -12.13
N MET A 36 27.50 7.40 -11.62
CA MET A 36 26.27 8.20 -11.45
C MET A 36 25.44 7.74 -10.24
N SER A 37 24.58 8.63 -9.75
CA SER A 37 23.55 8.31 -8.76
C SER A 37 22.47 7.42 -9.37
N VAL A 38 21.83 6.58 -8.52
CA VAL A 38 20.62 5.85 -8.91
C VAL A 38 19.52 6.81 -9.41
N MET A 39 19.44 8.02 -8.85
CA MET A 39 18.46 9.05 -9.24
C MET A 39 18.66 9.60 -10.66
N GLU A 40 19.88 9.45 -11.21
CA GLU A 40 20.25 9.91 -12.56
C GLU A 40 20.14 8.80 -13.61
N MET A 41 19.93 7.55 -13.18
CA MET A 41 19.91 6.40 -14.07
C MET A 41 18.63 6.32 -14.89
N SER A 42 18.78 6.02 -16.18
CA SER A 42 17.63 5.57 -16.95
C SER A 42 17.12 4.24 -16.43
N HIS A 43 15.79 4.09 -16.26
CA HIS A 43 15.16 2.82 -15.91
C HIS A 43 15.42 1.69 -16.94
N ARG A 44 15.94 2.03 -18.12
CA ARG A 44 16.35 1.07 -19.18
C ARG A 44 17.82 0.70 -19.11
N SER A 45 18.61 1.30 -18.20
CA SER A 45 20.02 0.98 -18.09
C SER A 45 20.22 -0.39 -17.47
N LYS A 46 21.29 -1.07 -17.88
CA LYS A 46 21.66 -2.40 -17.35
C LYS A 46 21.88 -2.38 -15.82
N VAL A 47 22.43 -1.27 -15.31
CA VAL A 47 22.68 -1.11 -13.86
C VAL A 47 21.35 -1.02 -13.11
N TYR A 48 20.42 -0.18 -13.60
CA TYR A 48 19.10 -0.07 -12.98
C TYR A 48 18.28 -1.36 -13.07
N ASP A 49 18.37 -2.08 -14.18
CA ASP A 49 17.72 -3.41 -14.33
C ASP A 49 18.21 -4.39 -13.26
N GLY A 50 19.51 -4.37 -12.94
CA GLY A 50 20.05 -5.14 -11.81
C GLY A 50 19.46 -4.74 -10.47
N ILE A 51 19.34 -3.43 -10.20
CA ILE A 51 18.78 -2.90 -8.95
C ILE A 51 17.32 -3.34 -8.77
N ILE A 52 16.49 -3.18 -9.80
CA ILE A 52 15.05 -3.48 -9.68
C ILE A 52 14.80 -5.00 -9.54
N LYS A 53 15.56 -5.83 -10.24
CA LYS A 53 15.49 -7.29 -10.10
C LYS A 53 15.90 -7.78 -8.72
N GLU A 54 16.98 -7.24 -8.17
CA GLU A 54 17.43 -7.56 -6.81
C GLU A 54 16.40 -7.08 -5.77
N THR A 55 15.81 -5.89 -5.99
CA THR A 55 14.75 -5.35 -5.13
C THR A 55 13.54 -6.27 -5.11
N GLU A 56 13.05 -6.72 -6.28
CA GLU A 56 11.93 -7.67 -6.36
C GLU A 56 12.27 -9.00 -5.67
N ALA A 57 13.43 -9.58 -5.96
CA ALA A 57 13.87 -10.84 -5.37
C ALA A 57 13.98 -10.75 -3.84
N THR A 58 14.49 -9.62 -3.34
CA THR A 58 14.59 -9.37 -1.90
C THR A 58 13.22 -9.21 -1.27
N LEU A 59 12.32 -8.46 -1.90
CA LEU A 59 10.95 -8.26 -1.42
C LEU A 59 10.20 -9.60 -1.34
N ARG A 60 10.29 -10.42 -2.38
CA ARG A 60 9.70 -11.77 -2.40
C ARG A 60 10.20 -12.64 -1.25
N ARG A 61 11.52 -12.65 -1.02
CA ARG A 61 12.13 -13.42 0.06
C ARG A 61 11.71 -12.92 1.45
N VAL A 62 11.74 -11.61 1.68
CA VAL A 62 11.45 -11.01 2.99
C VAL A 62 9.97 -11.15 3.37
N LEU A 63 9.07 -11.00 2.39
CA LEU A 63 7.62 -11.08 2.61
C LEU A 63 7.03 -12.46 2.28
N SER A 64 7.88 -13.44 1.90
CA SER A 64 7.45 -14.79 1.51
C SER A 64 6.37 -14.78 0.41
N ILE A 65 6.56 -13.91 -0.62
CA ILE A 65 5.58 -13.76 -1.71
C ILE A 65 5.65 -14.98 -2.63
N PRO A 66 4.56 -15.75 -2.79
CA PRO A 66 4.51 -16.91 -3.68
C PRO A 66 4.70 -16.53 -5.16
N ASP A 67 5.16 -17.47 -5.97
CA ASP A 67 5.45 -17.24 -7.40
C ASP A 67 4.22 -16.93 -8.25
N ASN A 68 3.03 -17.35 -7.81
CA ASN A 68 1.76 -17.05 -8.48
C ASN A 68 1.31 -15.58 -8.31
N TYR A 69 1.97 -14.78 -7.44
CA TYR A 69 1.73 -13.34 -7.32
C TYR A 69 2.71 -12.55 -8.19
N LYS A 70 2.23 -11.44 -8.75
CA LYS A 70 3.07 -10.45 -9.45
C LYS A 70 3.43 -9.31 -8.51
N VAL A 71 4.68 -8.86 -8.56
CA VAL A 71 5.14 -7.64 -7.88
C VAL A 71 5.19 -6.53 -8.92
N LEU A 72 4.50 -5.43 -8.63
CA LEU A 72 4.42 -4.28 -9.52
C LEU A 72 4.92 -3.02 -8.79
N PHE A 73 5.88 -2.33 -9.38
CA PHE A 73 6.36 -1.03 -8.90
C PHE A 73 5.66 0.07 -9.68
N LEU A 74 4.62 0.66 -9.08
CA LEU A 74 3.75 1.64 -9.74
C LEU A 74 3.99 3.04 -9.17
N GLN A 75 3.98 4.02 -10.04
CA GLN A 75 3.98 5.44 -9.65
C GLN A 75 2.59 5.92 -9.26
N GLY A 76 2.50 7.14 -8.71
CA GLY A 76 1.24 7.82 -8.40
C GLY A 76 0.78 7.62 -6.95
N GLY A 77 1.48 6.84 -6.17
CA GLY A 77 1.16 6.54 -4.77
C GLY A 77 -0.18 5.80 -4.61
N ALA A 78 -0.57 5.57 -3.36
CA ALA A 78 -1.82 4.88 -3.03
C ALA A 78 -3.07 5.61 -3.52
N THR A 79 -3.04 6.93 -3.65
CA THR A 79 -4.18 7.72 -4.13
C THR A 79 -4.56 7.36 -5.57
N THR A 80 -3.57 7.12 -6.45
CA THR A 80 -3.84 6.67 -7.82
C THR A 80 -4.48 5.27 -7.82
N GLN A 81 -4.14 4.41 -6.87
CA GLN A 81 -4.74 3.08 -6.75
C GLN A 81 -6.24 3.14 -6.42
N PHE A 82 -6.73 4.20 -5.77
CA PHE A 82 -8.16 4.37 -5.51
C PHE A 82 -9.00 4.43 -6.80
N ALA A 83 -8.43 4.96 -7.87
CA ALA A 83 -9.04 4.94 -9.20
C ALA A 83 -8.67 3.66 -9.98
N ALA A 84 -7.41 3.21 -9.90
CA ALA A 84 -6.93 2.05 -10.66
C ALA A 84 -7.64 0.75 -10.26
N ILE A 85 -7.99 0.57 -8.99
CA ILE A 85 -8.71 -0.62 -8.50
C ILE A 85 -10.05 -0.77 -9.21
N PRO A 86 -10.99 0.18 -9.14
CA PRO A 86 -12.26 0.06 -9.87
C PRO A 86 -12.08 -0.05 -11.38
N MET A 87 -11.15 0.68 -11.98
CA MET A 87 -10.88 0.59 -13.43
C MET A 87 -10.43 -0.80 -13.89
N ASN A 88 -9.80 -1.59 -13.02
CA ASN A 88 -9.28 -2.91 -13.36
C ASN A 88 -10.18 -4.06 -12.87
N LEU A 89 -10.89 -3.90 -11.76
CA LEU A 89 -11.58 -5.00 -11.11
C LEU A 89 -13.10 -4.99 -11.32
N LEU A 90 -13.72 -3.84 -11.62
CA LEU A 90 -15.15 -3.79 -11.90
C LEU A 90 -15.49 -4.54 -13.18
N LYS A 91 -16.47 -5.44 -13.10
CA LYS A 91 -17.05 -6.21 -14.20
C LYS A 91 -18.56 -5.97 -14.31
N THR A 92 -19.25 -6.06 -13.17
CA THR A 92 -20.69 -5.82 -13.06
C THR A 92 -21.01 -4.38 -12.67
N GLY A 93 -20.00 -3.63 -12.24
CA GLY A 93 -20.11 -2.25 -11.77
C GLY A 93 -20.44 -2.12 -10.29
N LYS A 94 -20.37 -3.20 -9.49
CA LYS A 94 -20.66 -3.19 -8.06
C LYS A 94 -19.44 -3.56 -7.23
N ALA A 95 -19.17 -2.84 -6.14
CA ALA A 95 -18.14 -3.20 -5.19
C ALA A 95 -18.46 -2.70 -3.78
N ASP A 96 -17.88 -3.35 -2.78
CA ASP A 96 -18.13 -3.10 -1.37
C ASP A 96 -16.90 -2.56 -0.66
N TYR A 97 -17.10 -1.68 0.31
CA TYR A 97 -16.05 -0.97 1.02
C TYR A 97 -16.29 -0.97 2.52
N ALA A 98 -15.26 -1.27 3.31
CA ALA A 98 -15.28 -1.01 4.74
C ALA A 98 -14.67 0.36 5.04
N LEU A 99 -15.48 1.28 5.55
CA LEU A 99 -15.10 2.67 5.83
C LEU A 99 -14.56 2.78 7.25
N THR A 100 -13.30 2.42 7.43
CA THR A 100 -12.61 2.37 8.74
C THR A 100 -11.66 3.53 8.97
N GLY A 101 -11.69 4.56 8.11
CA GLY A 101 -10.83 5.72 8.24
C GLY A 101 -10.91 6.69 7.06
N SER A 102 -10.13 7.76 7.14
CA SER A 102 -10.10 8.81 6.11
C SER A 102 -9.67 8.29 4.74
N PHE A 103 -8.68 7.39 4.68
CA PHE A 103 -8.21 6.85 3.41
C PHE A 103 -9.20 5.87 2.79
N ALA A 104 -9.84 5.01 3.60
CA ALA A 104 -10.94 4.16 3.13
C ALA A 104 -12.10 4.98 2.58
N SER A 105 -12.47 6.07 3.27
CA SER A 105 -13.52 6.99 2.82
C SER A 105 -13.15 7.73 1.52
N LYS A 106 -11.87 8.09 1.32
CA LYS A 106 -11.39 8.67 0.05
C LYS A 106 -11.43 7.65 -1.08
N ALA A 107 -11.00 6.42 -0.83
CA ALA A 107 -11.06 5.34 -1.80
C ALA A 107 -12.50 5.06 -2.26
N TYR A 108 -13.43 4.98 -1.31
CA TYR A 108 -14.85 4.82 -1.58
C TYR A 108 -15.43 5.94 -2.47
N LYS A 109 -15.16 7.21 -2.11
CA LYS A 109 -15.59 8.37 -2.90
C LYS A 109 -15.01 8.38 -4.31
N GLU A 110 -13.77 7.96 -4.47
CA GLU A 110 -13.13 7.86 -5.79
C GLU A 110 -13.80 6.77 -6.62
N ALA A 111 -14.02 5.60 -6.02
CA ALA A 111 -14.63 4.46 -6.70
C ALA A 111 -16.07 4.72 -7.15
N GLN A 112 -16.85 5.53 -6.41
CA GLN A 112 -18.22 5.93 -6.78
C GLN A 112 -18.34 6.62 -8.15
N LYS A 113 -17.22 7.10 -8.70
CA LYS A 113 -17.18 7.66 -10.07
C LYS A 113 -17.25 6.58 -11.15
N PHE A 114 -17.03 5.32 -10.79
CA PHE A 114 -16.91 4.20 -11.72
C PHE A 114 -18.07 3.20 -11.65
N GLY A 115 -18.84 3.20 -10.55
CA GLY A 115 -19.93 2.24 -10.39
C GLY A 115 -20.71 2.41 -9.08
N ASP A 116 -21.54 1.40 -8.79
CA ASP A 116 -22.35 1.31 -7.58
C ASP A 116 -21.50 0.76 -6.41
N MET A 117 -21.11 1.65 -5.53
CA MET A 117 -20.30 1.32 -4.35
C MET A 117 -21.19 1.27 -3.10
N HIS A 118 -21.12 0.15 -2.39
CA HIS A 118 -21.80 -0.04 -1.11
C HIS A 118 -20.81 0.09 0.06
N ALA A 119 -21.24 0.81 1.11
CA ALA A 119 -20.50 0.87 2.36
C ALA A 119 -20.90 -0.30 3.25
N ALA A 120 -20.21 -1.44 3.09
CA ALA A 120 -20.49 -2.66 3.83
C ALA A 120 -20.24 -2.55 5.34
N PHE A 121 -19.50 -1.52 5.76
CA PHE A 121 -19.28 -1.17 7.16
C PHE A 121 -18.79 0.29 7.26
N SER A 122 -19.10 0.93 8.39
CA SER A 122 -18.54 2.25 8.72
C SER A 122 -18.47 2.48 10.22
N SER A 123 -17.27 2.75 10.74
CA SER A 123 -17.05 3.20 12.12
C SER A 123 -16.94 4.73 12.24
N LYS A 124 -17.49 5.48 11.28
CA LYS A 124 -17.40 6.95 11.25
C LYS A 124 -18.02 7.61 12.48
N GLU A 125 -19.15 7.08 12.99
CA GLU A 125 -19.86 7.64 14.14
C GLU A 125 -19.07 7.54 15.43
N THR A 126 -18.17 6.56 15.54
CA THR A 126 -17.25 6.37 16.66
C THR A 126 -15.85 6.93 16.37
N ASN A 127 -15.74 7.84 15.40
CA ASN A 127 -14.47 8.45 14.98
C ASN A 127 -13.42 7.43 14.50
N PHE A 128 -13.86 6.34 13.86
CA PHE A 128 -13.01 5.29 13.30
C PHE A 128 -12.09 4.59 14.34
N ASP A 129 -12.61 4.37 15.53
CA ASP A 129 -11.88 3.79 16.66
C ASP A 129 -11.69 2.28 16.58
N HIS A 130 -12.34 1.60 15.63
CA HIS A 130 -12.24 0.17 15.40
C HIS A 130 -12.39 -0.22 13.93
N VAL A 131 -11.97 -1.44 13.63
CA VAL A 131 -12.28 -2.18 12.40
C VAL A 131 -13.37 -3.20 12.70
N PRO A 132 -14.20 -3.58 11.70
CA PRO A 132 -15.30 -4.54 11.93
C PRO A 132 -14.77 -5.94 12.29
N THR A 133 -15.59 -6.70 12.97
CA THR A 133 -15.55 -8.15 12.96
C THR A 133 -16.20 -8.69 11.67
N GLN A 134 -16.04 -9.98 11.37
CA GLN A 134 -16.64 -10.57 10.17
C GLN A 134 -18.17 -10.42 10.14
N ASP A 135 -18.82 -10.58 11.29
CA ASP A 135 -20.29 -10.55 11.42
C ASP A 135 -20.89 -9.14 11.24
N GLU A 136 -20.07 -8.10 11.34
CA GLU A 136 -20.49 -6.71 11.15
C GLU A 136 -20.41 -6.26 9.68
N LEU A 137 -19.88 -7.11 8.80
CA LEU A 137 -19.71 -6.81 7.37
C LEU A 137 -20.96 -7.17 6.58
N ASP A 138 -21.60 -6.18 5.97
CA ASP A 138 -22.72 -6.35 5.02
C ASP A 138 -22.18 -6.44 3.58
N ILE A 139 -21.53 -7.58 3.26
CA ILE A 139 -20.91 -7.81 1.95
C ILE A 139 -21.97 -8.36 0.99
N ARG A 140 -22.13 -7.70 -0.16
CA ARG A 140 -23.04 -8.14 -1.22
C ARG A 140 -22.45 -9.35 -1.99
N PRO A 141 -23.21 -10.42 -2.22
CA PRO A 141 -22.71 -11.61 -2.92
C PRO A 141 -22.43 -11.38 -4.40
N ASP A 142 -22.94 -10.29 -4.99
CA ASP A 142 -22.76 -9.91 -6.38
C ASP A 142 -21.76 -8.76 -6.59
N ALA A 143 -20.99 -8.41 -5.54
CA ALA A 143 -19.92 -7.42 -5.65
C ALA A 143 -18.71 -8.00 -6.37
N ASP A 144 -18.11 -7.20 -7.26
CA ASP A 144 -16.90 -7.60 -8.02
C ASP A 144 -15.66 -7.69 -7.12
N TYR A 145 -15.61 -6.92 -6.05
CA TYR A 145 -14.55 -6.95 -5.04
C TYR A 145 -15.01 -6.30 -3.72
N PHE A 146 -14.29 -6.62 -2.67
CA PHE A 146 -14.40 -5.97 -1.36
C PHE A 146 -13.11 -5.24 -1.02
N TYR A 147 -13.22 -3.97 -0.62
CA TYR A 147 -12.09 -3.10 -0.30
C TYR A 147 -11.95 -2.87 1.19
N ILE A 148 -10.73 -3.06 1.71
CA ILE A 148 -10.35 -2.66 3.07
C ILE A 148 -9.12 -1.75 3.06
N CYS A 149 -9.02 -0.85 4.03
CA CYS A 149 -7.77 -0.20 4.40
C CYS A 149 -7.17 -0.99 5.57
N ALA A 150 -6.19 -1.85 5.27
CA ALA A 150 -5.68 -2.82 6.23
C ALA A 150 -5.08 -2.17 7.49
N ASN A 151 -4.55 -0.94 7.38
CA ASN A 151 -3.96 -0.18 8.47
C ASN A 151 -4.33 1.31 8.37
N ASN A 152 -5.11 1.79 9.31
CA ASN A 152 -5.60 3.16 9.38
C ASN A 152 -4.63 4.03 10.19
N THR A 153 -3.59 4.53 9.55
CA THR A 153 -2.46 5.24 10.21
C THR A 153 -2.86 6.48 10.99
N ILE A 154 -3.94 7.17 10.59
CA ILE A 154 -4.45 8.37 11.29
C ILE A 154 -5.12 8.00 12.62
N TYR A 155 -5.86 6.89 12.64
CA TYR A 155 -6.70 6.49 13.77
C TYR A 155 -6.08 5.39 14.63
N GLY A 156 -4.97 4.78 14.16
CA GLY A 156 -4.24 3.74 14.90
C GLY A 156 -4.93 2.37 14.91
N THR A 157 -5.90 2.15 14.04
CA THR A 157 -6.62 0.87 13.93
C THR A 157 -6.10 0.04 12.75
N LYS A 158 -6.12 -1.26 12.87
CA LYS A 158 -5.71 -2.18 11.80
C LYS A 158 -6.50 -3.48 11.85
N TYR A 159 -6.62 -4.14 10.69
CA TYR A 159 -7.12 -5.50 10.62
C TYR A 159 -6.09 -6.50 11.14
N ASN A 160 -6.55 -7.45 11.95
CA ASN A 160 -5.76 -8.58 12.42
C ASN A 160 -6.15 -9.89 11.71
N TYR A 161 -7.06 -9.81 10.76
CA TYR A 161 -7.57 -10.91 9.95
C TYR A 161 -7.83 -10.42 8.52
N VAL A 162 -8.02 -11.34 7.61
CA VAL A 162 -8.49 -11.07 6.24
C VAL A 162 -9.98 -11.39 6.21
N PRO A 163 -10.86 -10.44 5.85
CA PRO A 163 -12.29 -10.71 5.75
C PRO A 163 -12.60 -11.81 4.74
N GLU A 164 -13.53 -12.70 5.09
CA GLU A 164 -14.10 -13.68 4.16
C GLU A 164 -15.12 -12.99 3.26
N THR A 165 -14.98 -13.17 1.95
CA THR A 165 -15.81 -12.49 0.95
C THR A 165 -16.66 -13.46 0.11
N GLY A 166 -16.62 -14.75 0.44
CA GLY A 166 -17.22 -15.82 -0.37
C GLY A 166 -16.28 -16.37 -1.44
N ASP A 167 -16.78 -17.29 -2.24
CA ASP A 167 -16.05 -17.96 -3.33
C ASP A 167 -16.01 -17.10 -4.62
#